data_66b0341063cf5a6b991a25a70b2a1b1a
#
_entry.id   66b0341063cf5a6b991a25a70b2a1b1a
#
_cell.length_a   1.000
_cell.length_b   1.000
_cell.length_c   1.000
_cell.angle_alpha   90.00
_cell.angle_beta   90.00
_cell.angle_gamma   90.00
#
_symmetry.space_group_name_H-M   'P 1'
#
loop_
_entity.id
_entity.type
_entity.pdbx_description
1 polymer ?
#
loop_
_entity_poly.entity_id
_entity_poly.type
_entity_poly.pdbx_seq_one_letter_code
_entity_poly.pdbx_strand_id
1 'polypeptide(L)'
;MAKMNMIAALNSALEHQLERDENVVIFGEDVGYFGGVFRVTAGLQNKFGAHRVFDSPLAEGGIAAIAMGMGLNGLRPVAEIQFADYIFPAYDQ
;
A
#
# COMPACT_ATOMS: atom_id res chain seq x y z
N MET A 1 -21.82 1.33 -16.16
CA MET A 1 -20.56 1.59 -15.46
C MET A 1 -20.83 2.46 -14.24
N ALA A 2 -20.37 2.03 -13.08
CA ALA A 2 -20.58 2.78 -11.84
C ALA A 2 -19.70 4.03 -11.82
N LYS A 3 -20.25 5.13 -11.30
CA LYS A 3 -19.47 6.33 -11.02
C LYS A 3 -18.87 6.21 -9.63
N MET A 4 -17.60 6.57 -9.48
CA MET A 4 -16.93 6.61 -8.18
C MET A 4 -15.86 7.70 -8.19
N ASN A 5 -15.53 8.18 -7.01
CA ASN A 5 -14.43 9.14 -6.89
C ASN A 5 -13.07 8.41 -6.99
N MET A 6 -11.99 9.19 -7.06
CA MET A 6 -10.64 8.64 -7.23
C MET A 6 -10.25 7.69 -6.08
N ILE A 7 -10.56 8.06 -4.84
CA ILE A 7 -10.23 7.23 -3.68
C ILE A 7 -10.92 5.86 -3.77
N ALA A 8 -12.21 5.84 -4.09
CA ALA A 8 -12.96 4.60 -4.24
C ALA A 8 -12.44 3.77 -5.42
N ALA A 9 -12.06 4.40 -6.52
CA ALA A 9 -11.50 3.71 -7.67
C ALA A 9 -10.16 3.05 -7.33
N LEU A 10 -9.28 3.76 -6.63
CA LEU A 10 -8.00 3.21 -6.19
C LEU A 10 -8.19 2.06 -5.20
N ASN A 11 -9.09 2.23 -4.23
CA ASN A 11 -9.41 1.17 -3.27
C ASN A 11 -9.89 -0.09 -4.00
N SER A 12 -10.82 0.06 -4.94
CA SER A 12 -11.33 -1.05 -5.74
C SER A 12 -10.23 -1.74 -6.55
N ALA A 13 -9.33 -0.97 -7.13
CA ALA A 13 -8.22 -1.54 -7.89
C ALA A 13 -7.27 -2.34 -7.00
N LEU A 14 -6.95 -1.82 -5.81
CA LEU A 14 -6.09 -2.50 -4.86
C LEU A 14 -6.75 -3.79 -4.34
N GLU A 15 -8.04 -3.72 -4.01
CA GLU A 15 -8.81 -4.89 -3.60
C GLU A 15 -8.76 -5.99 -4.67
N HIS A 16 -8.99 -5.61 -5.91
CA HIS A 16 -8.96 -6.55 -7.03
C HIS A 16 -7.59 -7.22 -7.18
N GLN A 17 -6.50 -6.45 -7.03
CA GLN A 17 -5.15 -7.03 -7.10
C GLN A 17 -4.88 -7.99 -5.95
N LEU A 18 -5.31 -7.65 -4.74
CA LEU A 18 -5.18 -8.54 -3.58
C LEU A 18 -5.96 -9.84 -3.77
N GLU A 19 -7.12 -9.78 -4.40
CA GLU A 19 -7.95 -10.97 -4.65
C GLU A 19 -7.33 -11.92 -5.67
N ARG A 20 -6.71 -11.38 -6.71
CA ARG A 20 -6.24 -12.18 -7.83
C ARG A 20 -4.79 -12.65 -7.72
N ASP A 21 -4.00 -12.10 -6.81
CA ASP A 21 -2.58 -12.42 -6.68
C ASP A 21 -2.17 -12.43 -5.22
N GLU A 22 -1.89 -13.62 -4.70
CA GLU A 22 -1.50 -13.81 -3.30
C GLU A 22 -0.16 -13.17 -2.95
N ASN A 23 0.66 -12.82 -3.95
CA ASN A 23 1.95 -12.18 -3.76
C ASN A 23 1.86 -10.66 -3.62
N VAL A 24 0.69 -10.08 -3.86
CA VAL A 24 0.48 -8.64 -3.65
C VAL A 24 0.41 -8.34 -2.17
N VAL A 25 1.23 -7.40 -1.72
CA VAL A 25 1.20 -6.86 -0.36
C VAL A 25 1.14 -5.33 -0.44
N ILE A 26 0.43 -4.72 0.48
CA ILE A 26 0.24 -3.27 0.52
C ILE A 26 0.69 -2.77 1.88
N PHE A 27 1.59 -1.79 1.91
CA PHE A 27 2.06 -1.26 3.17
C PHE A 27 2.46 0.21 3.04
N GLY A 28 2.56 0.86 4.17
CA GLY A 28 2.90 2.27 4.28
C GLY A 28 2.46 2.79 5.63
N GLU A 29 2.63 4.09 5.85
CA GLU A 29 2.25 4.72 7.10
C GLU A 29 0.72 4.74 7.24
N ASP A 30 0.19 4.16 8.31
CA ASP A 30 -1.25 4.06 8.59
C ASP A 30 -2.09 3.35 7.51
N VAL A 31 -1.45 2.55 6.67
CA VAL A 31 -2.12 1.82 5.57
C VAL A 31 -2.98 0.67 6.10
N GLY A 32 -2.58 0.06 7.21
CA GLY A 32 -3.23 -1.13 7.75
C GLY A 32 -4.60 -0.85 8.36
N TYR A 33 -4.68 -0.88 9.69
CA TYR A 33 -5.95 -0.74 10.39
C TYR A 33 -6.68 0.56 10.06
N PHE A 34 -5.96 1.69 10.04
CA PHE A 34 -6.58 2.99 9.77
C PHE A 34 -7.08 3.13 8.33
N GLY A 35 -6.44 2.44 7.38
CA GLY A 35 -6.86 2.47 5.98
C GLY A 35 -6.30 3.62 5.16
N GLY A 36 -5.16 4.18 5.60
CA GLY A 36 -4.48 5.27 4.91
C GLY A 36 -4.98 6.65 5.32
N VAL A 37 -4.09 7.64 5.24
CA VAL A 37 -4.41 9.02 5.61
C VAL A 37 -5.54 9.59 4.73
N PHE A 38 -5.62 9.18 3.47
CA PHE A 38 -6.71 9.56 2.55
C PHE A 38 -7.72 8.43 2.36
N ARG A 39 -7.65 7.39 3.16
CA ARG A 39 -8.59 6.27 3.18
C ARG A 39 -8.59 5.43 1.90
N VAL A 40 -7.50 5.43 1.15
CA VAL A 40 -7.38 4.64 -0.08
C VAL A 40 -7.39 3.14 0.22
N THR A 41 -6.83 2.72 1.37
CA THR A 41 -6.75 1.31 1.76
C THR A 41 -7.79 0.90 2.80
N ALA A 42 -8.82 1.71 3.01
CA ALA A 42 -9.86 1.44 4.01
C ALA A 42 -10.49 0.05 3.81
N GLY A 43 -10.55 -0.73 4.89
CA GLY A 43 -11.16 -2.05 4.88
C GLY A 43 -10.32 -3.18 4.34
N LEU A 44 -9.20 -2.89 3.67
CA LEU A 44 -8.41 -3.94 3.02
C LEU A 44 -7.69 -4.85 4.01
N GLN A 45 -7.15 -4.31 5.12
CA GLN A 45 -6.52 -5.14 6.14
C GLN A 45 -7.53 -6.12 6.76
N ASN A 46 -8.74 -5.64 7.05
CA ASN A 46 -9.77 -6.48 7.62
C ASN A 46 -10.16 -7.63 6.69
N LYS A 47 -10.17 -7.37 5.39
CA LYS A 47 -10.56 -8.37 4.39
C LYS A 47 -9.43 -9.37 4.08
N PHE A 48 -8.19 -8.91 3.97
CA PHE A 48 -7.07 -9.73 3.47
C PHE A 48 -6.05 -10.11 4.54
N GLY A 49 -6.12 -9.49 5.71
CA GLY A 49 -5.24 -9.81 6.83
C GLY A 49 -4.05 -8.86 6.96
N ALA A 50 -3.55 -8.77 8.20
CA ALA A 50 -2.45 -7.86 8.54
C ALA A 50 -1.10 -8.29 7.94
N HIS A 51 -0.99 -9.50 7.47
CA HIS A 51 0.23 -9.97 6.79
C HIS A 51 0.29 -9.54 5.34
N ARG A 52 -0.80 -9.04 4.79
CA ARG A 52 -0.88 -8.57 3.40
C ARG A 52 -1.13 -7.07 3.29
N VAL A 53 -1.73 -6.46 4.30
CA VAL A 53 -2.02 -5.01 4.35
C VAL A 53 -1.62 -4.53 5.73
N PHE A 54 -0.51 -3.77 5.82
CA PHE A 54 0.06 -3.46 7.13
C PHE A 54 0.76 -2.12 7.17
N ASP A 55 0.97 -1.63 8.39
CA ASP A 55 1.64 -0.36 8.64
C ASP A 55 3.15 -0.50 8.54
N SER A 56 3.79 0.57 8.12
CA SER A 56 5.22 0.79 8.28
C SER A 56 5.46 1.90 9.29
N PRO A 57 6.66 1.97 9.89
CA PRO A 57 7.07 3.18 10.59
C PRO A 57 7.13 4.39 9.64
N LEU A 58 7.16 5.58 10.20
CA LEU A 58 7.35 6.82 9.45
C LEU A 58 8.80 6.93 8.99
N ALA A 59 9.11 6.27 7.88
CA ALA A 59 10.46 6.16 7.34
C ALA A 59 10.39 5.87 5.82
N GLU A 60 10.24 6.92 5.01
CA GLU A 60 10.00 6.75 3.57
C GLU A 60 11.16 6.04 2.86
N GLY A 61 12.41 6.32 3.26
CA GLY A 61 13.56 5.57 2.75
C GLY A 61 13.46 4.08 3.06
N GLY A 62 13.01 3.75 4.27
CA GLY A 62 12.79 2.37 4.70
C GLY A 62 11.65 1.70 3.93
N ILE A 63 10.57 2.42 3.69
CA ILE A 63 9.43 1.92 2.90
C ILE A 63 9.91 1.51 1.50
N ALA A 64 10.64 2.39 0.82
CA ALA A 64 11.15 2.12 -0.52
C ALA A 64 12.14 0.95 -0.53
N ALA A 65 13.05 0.91 0.45
CA ALA A 65 14.05 -0.16 0.55
C ALA A 65 13.40 -1.53 0.81
N ILE A 66 12.41 -1.57 1.70
CA ILE A 66 11.66 -2.80 1.99
C ILE A 66 10.90 -3.27 0.76
N ALA A 67 10.25 -2.35 0.04
CA ALA A 67 9.54 -2.67 -1.19
C ALA A 67 10.49 -3.31 -2.22
N MET A 68 11.68 -2.75 -2.37
CA MET A 68 12.69 -3.31 -3.27
C MET A 68 13.06 -4.74 -2.87
N GLY A 69 13.33 -4.96 -1.58
CA GLY A 69 13.65 -6.29 -1.07
C GLY A 69 12.52 -7.29 -1.28
N MET A 70 11.30 -6.87 -1.04
CA MET A 70 10.11 -7.71 -1.30
C MET A 70 10.02 -8.10 -2.78
N GLY A 71 10.22 -7.13 -3.68
CA GLY A 71 10.19 -7.40 -5.12
C GLY A 71 11.27 -8.39 -5.56
N LEU A 72 12.47 -8.26 -5.01
CA LEU A 72 13.56 -9.19 -5.29
C LEU A 72 13.27 -10.61 -4.81
N ASN A 73 12.41 -10.76 -3.81
CA ASN A 73 12.03 -12.06 -3.25
C ASN A 73 10.71 -12.61 -3.80
N GLY A 74 10.18 -12.02 -4.86
CA GLY A 74 9.01 -12.56 -5.54
C GLY A 74 7.67 -11.99 -5.12
N LEU A 75 7.64 -11.06 -4.16
CA LEU A 75 6.41 -10.37 -3.81
C LEU A 75 6.13 -9.21 -4.77
N ARG A 76 4.90 -8.74 -4.78
CA ARG A 76 4.47 -7.57 -5.55
C ARG A 76 4.04 -6.49 -4.58
N PRO A 77 4.98 -5.70 -4.07
CA PRO A 77 4.65 -4.68 -3.07
C PRO A 77 4.01 -3.45 -3.71
N VAL A 78 2.98 -2.95 -3.03
CA VAL A 78 2.42 -1.63 -3.28
C VAL A 78 2.77 -0.81 -2.05
N ALA A 79 3.73 0.08 -2.19
CA ALA A 79 4.24 0.90 -1.09
C ALA A 79 3.65 2.30 -1.19
N GLU A 80 2.88 2.70 -0.17
CA GLU A 80 2.28 4.03 -0.15
C GLU A 80 3.24 5.04 0.48
N ILE A 81 3.47 6.15 -0.21
CA ILE A 81 4.07 7.34 0.36
C ILE A 81 2.93 8.34 0.58
N GLN A 82 2.70 8.77 1.82
CA GLN A 82 1.50 9.52 2.20
C GLN A 82 1.30 10.81 1.40
N PHE A 83 2.38 11.55 1.19
CA PHE A 83 2.35 12.83 0.47
C PHE A 83 3.48 12.84 -0.55
N ALA A 84 3.23 13.42 -1.72
CA ALA A 84 4.18 13.42 -2.83
C ALA A 84 5.55 14.02 -2.44
N ASP A 85 5.56 15.03 -1.59
CA ASP A 85 6.81 15.68 -1.17
C ASP A 85 7.71 14.75 -0.36
N TYR A 86 7.17 13.72 0.25
CA TYR A 86 7.92 12.78 1.07
C TYR A 86 8.67 11.73 0.24
N ILE A 87 8.53 11.79 -1.09
CA ILE A 87 9.29 10.91 -1.98
C ILE A 87 10.81 11.21 -1.94
N PHE A 88 11.19 12.44 -1.62
CA PHE A 88 12.59 12.84 -1.68
C PHE A 88 13.50 12.01 -0.75
N PRO A 89 13.15 11.74 0.53
CA PRO A 89 13.95 10.85 1.36
C PRO A 89 14.05 9.41 0.84
N ALA A 90 13.08 8.98 0.03
CA ALA A 90 13.02 7.63 -0.51
C ALA A 90 13.66 7.51 -1.89
N TYR A 91 13.95 8.61 -2.54
CA TYR A 91 14.27 8.64 -3.97
C TYR A 91 15.49 7.81 -4.34
N ASP A 92 16.53 7.82 -3.51
CA ASP A 92 17.76 7.08 -3.76
C ASP A 92 17.61 5.57 -3.55
N GLN A 93 16.54 5.15 -2.89
CA GLN A 93 16.25 3.73 -2.73
C GLN A 93 15.43 3.18 -3.89
#